data_7b26638d3ce8f1977d11c4c72093d248
#
_entry.id   7b26638d3ce8f1977d11c4c72093d248
#
_cell.length_a   1.000
_cell.length_b   1.000
_cell.length_c   1.000
_cell.angle_alpha   90.00
_cell.angle_beta   90.00
_cell.angle_gamma   90.00
#
_symmetry.space_group_name_H-M   'P 1'
#
loop_
_entity.id
_entity.type
_entity.pdbx_description
1 polymer ?
#
loop_
_entity_poly.entity_id
_entity_poly.type
_entity_poly.pdbx_seq_one_letter_code
_entity_poly.pdbx_strand_id
1 'polypeptide(L)'
;MLLQFNFKNFRSFKDDTILDLTVQKNSDASDSFFSFGNESVLPIIAVYGANACGKSNLYRAFEFMSKYVALSFMYGDESNNNETYMPSPYLFDSESANDDSSFEVYFSIPNSEPETVYNYGFCVNKYKVTEEWLNKKDKDSEDFSLVFYRGGEQNELDLSGIPEDSRQNIKVALEDQVLVVSLGSKLKIYECKLIRDWFLANKFTDFDTALPNIVLTRMLPDNFIESRDEQKRVLKFLSSFDKHIEDFKIEEVEKDNGGKIYKISTLHKINSSSDMAEIPLSDESAGTLKMFSLYPQLKDVFEKGSVFFIDELNARLHPLLVRNILVSFINPKINVNHAQLVFTAHDTWQLANHILNLRFYKK
;
A
#
# COMPACT_ATOMS: atom_id res chain seq x y z
N MET A 1 2.99 -9.13 -5.51
CA MET A 1 1.88 -8.78 -6.42
C MET A 1 0.58 -9.19 -5.78
N LEU A 2 -0.39 -8.30 -5.66
CA LEU A 2 -1.73 -8.58 -5.13
C LEU A 2 -2.59 -9.20 -6.25
N LEU A 3 -3.23 -10.32 -5.96
CA LEU A 3 -4.13 -11.00 -6.88
C LEU A 3 -5.59 -10.70 -6.51
N GLN A 4 -5.92 -10.84 -5.22
CA GLN A 4 -7.28 -10.62 -4.72
C GLN A 4 -7.25 -10.16 -3.26
N PHE A 5 -8.18 -9.29 -2.89
CA PHE A 5 -8.43 -8.89 -1.51
C PHE A 5 -9.92 -9.04 -1.19
N ASN A 6 -10.22 -9.78 -0.15
CA ASN A 6 -11.56 -10.02 0.34
C ASN A 6 -11.70 -9.47 1.75
N PHE A 7 -12.86 -8.90 2.06
CA PHE A 7 -13.17 -8.51 3.43
C PHE A 7 -14.67 -8.50 3.68
N LYS A 8 -15.06 -8.61 4.93
CA LYS A 8 -16.45 -8.64 5.38
C LYS A 8 -16.59 -7.92 6.71
N ASN A 9 -17.78 -7.40 6.98
CA ASN A 9 -18.16 -6.76 8.24
C ASN A 9 -17.18 -5.67 8.67
N PHE A 10 -16.92 -4.71 7.79
CA PHE A 10 -16.01 -3.60 8.10
C PHE A 10 -16.61 -2.25 7.69
N ARG A 11 -16.83 -1.35 8.64
CA ARG A 11 -17.38 0.01 8.46
C ARG A 11 -18.71 0.03 7.70
N SER A 12 -18.71 0.45 6.42
CA SER A 12 -19.91 0.51 5.58
C SER A 12 -20.20 -0.78 4.81
N PHE A 13 -19.37 -1.79 4.97
CA PHE A 13 -19.50 -3.07 4.27
C PHE A 13 -19.97 -4.15 5.25
N LYS A 14 -21.19 -4.66 5.04
CA LYS A 14 -21.76 -5.77 5.81
C LYS A 14 -21.31 -7.12 5.23
N ASP A 15 -21.52 -7.27 3.92
CA ASP A 15 -21.36 -8.52 3.20
C ASP A 15 -19.95 -8.69 2.65
N ASP A 16 -19.64 -9.90 2.19
CA ASP A 16 -18.39 -10.23 1.53
C ASP A 16 -18.15 -9.30 0.34
N THR A 17 -16.99 -8.66 0.36
CA THR A 17 -16.55 -7.72 -0.67
C THR A 17 -15.22 -8.17 -1.23
N ILE A 18 -15.15 -8.26 -2.56
CA ILE A 18 -13.99 -8.78 -3.28
C ILE A 18 -13.41 -7.70 -4.17
N LEU A 19 -12.12 -7.42 -4.02
CA LEU A 19 -11.30 -6.64 -4.94
C LEU A 19 -10.39 -7.61 -5.70
N ASP A 20 -10.76 -7.93 -6.95
CA ASP A 20 -10.07 -8.90 -7.79
C ASP A 20 -9.24 -8.19 -8.86
N LEU A 21 -7.93 -8.41 -8.86
CA LEU A 21 -6.97 -7.87 -9.82
C LEU A 21 -6.66 -8.87 -10.95
N THR A 22 -7.17 -10.09 -10.89
CA THR A 22 -6.93 -11.10 -11.91
C THR A 22 -7.89 -10.95 -13.10
N VAL A 23 -7.41 -11.28 -14.28
CA VAL A 23 -8.19 -11.33 -15.53
C VAL A 23 -7.81 -12.60 -16.27
N GLN A 24 -8.81 -13.29 -16.84
CA GLN A 24 -8.52 -14.42 -17.72
C GLN A 24 -7.72 -13.93 -18.94
N LYS A 25 -6.74 -14.71 -19.33
CA LYS A 25 -5.90 -14.44 -20.51
C LYS A 25 -6.75 -14.63 -21.77
N ASN A 26 -7.34 -13.53 -22.27
CA ASN A 26 -7.99 -13.50 -23.57
C ASN A 26 -6.97 -13.07 -24.64
N SER A 27 -7.17 -13.47 -25.89
CA SER A 27 -6.30 -13.16 -27.04
C SER A 27 -6.07 -11.66 -27.27
N ASP A 28 -6.89 -10.79 -26.67
CA ASP A 28 -6.83 -9.33 -26.75
C ASP A 28 -6.18 -8.68 -25.52
N ALA A 29 -5.47 -9.45 -24.68
CA ALA A 29 -4.75 -8.90 -23.53
C ALA A 29 -3.70 -7.89 -24.03
N SER A 30 -3.87 -6.64 -23.64
CA SER A 30 -2.92 -5.58 -23.98
C SER A 30 -1.57 -5.84 -23.30
N ASP A 31 -0.47 -5.40 -23.89
CA ASP A 31 0.90 -5.43 -23.31
C ASP A 31 1.01 -4.74 -21.93
N SER A 32 -0.11 -4.21 -21.44
CA SER A 32 -0.24 -3.48 -20.18
C SER A 32 -0.50 -4.35 -18.96
N PHE A 33 -0.74 -5.67 -19.11
CA PHE A 33 -1.01 -6.59 -18.00
C PHE A 33 0.25 -7.35 -17.59
N PHE A 34 0.35 -7.65 -16.31
CA PHE A 34 1.38 -8.57 -15.83
C PHE A 34 0.95 -10.01 -16.10
N SER A 35 1.83 -10.80 -16.72
CA SER A 35 1.56 -12.22 -16.93
C SER A 35 1.88 -13.01 -15.66
N PHE A 36 0.94 -13.82 -15.19
CA PHE A 36 1.11 -14.66 -14.01
C PHE A 36 0.44 -16.03 -14.24
N GLY A 37 1.24 -17.05 -14.50
CA GLY A 37 0.74 -18.36 -14.89
C GLY A 37 -0.21 -18.28 -16.10
N ASN A 38 -1.41 -18.83 -15.94
CA ASN A 38 -2.49 -18.79 -16.94
C ASN A 38 -3.36 -17.52 -16.86
N GLU A 39 -3.10 -16.64 -15.92
CA GLU A 39 -3.85 -15.41 -15.69
C GLU A 39 -3.05 -14.18 -16.08
N SER A 40 -3.74 -13.07 -16.20
CA SER A 40 -3.14 -11.74 -16.28
C SER A 40 -3.54 -10.95 -15.05
N VAL A 41 -2.65 -10.10 -14.56
CA VAL A 41 -2.90 -9.28 -13.38
C VAL A 41 -2.86 -7.80 -13.74
N LEU A 42 -3.84 -7.05 -13.25
CA LEU A 42 -3.97 -5.63 -13.51
C LEU A 42 -2.90 -4.83 -12.75
N PRO A 43 -2.13 -3.96 -13.44
CA PRO A 43 -1.24 -3.02 -12.76
C PRO A 43 -2.00 -1.91 -12.04
N ILE A 44 -3.23 -1.62 -12.46
CA ILE A 44 -4.05 -0.53 -11.92
C ILE A 44 -5.50 -0.96 -11.76
N ILE A 45 -6.08 -0.63 -10.60
CA ILE A 45 -7.53 -0.63 -10.38
C ILE A 45 -7.98 0.76 -9.95
N ALA A 46 -9.06 1.23 -10.55
CA ALA A 46 -9.75 2.44 -10.16
C ALA A 46 -11.11 2.13 -9.56
N VAL A 47 -11.36 2.64 -8.38
CA VAL A 47 -12.62 2.48 -7.65
C VAL A 47 -13.42 3.78 -7.75
N TYR A 48 -14.53 3.72 -8.46
CA TYR A 48 -15.43 4.84 -8.66
C TYR A 48 -16.77 4.62 -7.94
N GLY A 49 -17.42 5.70 -7.59
CA GLY A 49 -18.74 5.65 -6.99
C GLY A 49 -19.17 7.02 -6.46
N ALA A 50 -20.45 7.15 -6.13
CA ALA A 50 -20.99 8.36 -5.49
C ALA A 50 -20.32 8.66 -4.15
N ASN A 51 -20.52 9.89 -3.64
CA ASN A 51 -20.10 10.23 -2.29
C ASN A 51 -20.77 9.30 -1.27
N ALA A 52 -20.07 8.96 -0.21
CA ALA A 52 -20.51 8.05 0.84
C ALA A 52 -20.84 6.60 0.41
N CYS A 53 -20.48 6.16 -0.81
CA CYS A 53 -20.68 4.76 -1.23
C CYS A 53 -19.65 3.78 -0.67
N GLY A 54 -18.69 4.23 0.14
CA GLY A 54 -17.73 3.35 0.82
C GLY A 54 -16.35 3.25 0.18
N LYS A 55 -16.01 4.03 -0.86
CA LYS A 55 -14.69 4.00 -1.52
C LYS A 55 -13.52 4.08 -0.53
N SER A 56 -13.52 5.12 0.31
CA SER A 56 -12.49 5.29 1.36
C SER A 56 -12.49 4.17 2.39
N ASN A 57 -13.63 3.48 2.60
CA ASN A 57 -13.68 2.35 3.53
C ASN A 57 -13.05 1.08 2.94
N LEU A 58 -13.04 0.90 1.61
CA LEU A 58 -12.26 -0.15 0.95
C LEU A 58 -10.74 0.09 1.14
N TYR A 59 -10.28 1.33 0.91
CA TYR A 59 -8.91 1.75 1.21
C TYR A 59 -8.56 1.44 2.68
N ARG A 60 -9.43 1.86 3.62
CA ARG A 60 -9.23 1.66 5.06
C ARG A 60 -9.26 0.19 5.48
N ALA A 61 -9.98 -0.69 4.76
CA ALA A 61 -10.00 -2.13 5.04
C ALA A 61 -8.62 -2.75 4.77
N PHE A 62 -8.01 -2.45 3.62
CA PHE A 62 -6.68 -2.97 3.32
C PHE A 62 -5.58 -2.32 4.18
N GLU A 63 -5.72 -1.03 4.48
CA GLU A 63 -4.82 -0.33 5.41
C GLU A 63 -4.89 -0.96 6.82
N PHE A 64 -6.11 -1.26 7.33
CA PHE A 64 -6.31 -1.93 8.61
C PHE A 64 -5.64 -3.30 8.63
N MET A 65 -5.92 -4.15 7.62
CA MET A 65 -5.29 -5.47 7.50
C MET A 65 -3.76 -5.36 7.53
N SER A 66 -3.19 -4.45 6.73
CA SER A 66 -1.74 -4.26 6.64
C SER A 66 -1.12 -3.83 7.97
N LYS A 67 -1.76 -2.89 8.66
CA LYS A 67 -1.31 -2.41 9.97
C LYS A 67 -1.43 -3.48 11.05
N TYR A 68 -2.53 -4.24 11.04
CA TYR A 68 -2.75 -5.31 12.01
C TYR A 68 -1.70 -6.41 11.88
N VAL A 69 -1.41 -6.86 10.65
CA VAL A 69 -0.34 -7.82 10.37
C VAL A 69 1.03 -7.29 10.78
N ALA A 70 1.29 -6.03 10.52
CA ALA A 70 2.59 -5.43 10.83
C ALA A 70 2.85 -5.26 12.34
N LEU A 71 1.81 -4.97 13.13
CA LEU A 71 1.95 -4.43 14.49
C LEU A 71 1.30 -5.27 15.59
N SER A 72 0.47 -6.29 15.29
CA SER A 72 -0.30 -7.00 16.30
C SER A 72 0.54 -7.68 17.39
N PHE A 73 1.80 -8.00 17.13
CA PHE A 73 2.73 -8.49 18.15
C PHE A 73 2.93 -7.51 19.33
N MET A 74 2.54 -6.24 19.15
CA MET A 74 2.60 -5.20 20.19
C MET A 74 1.30 -5.10 20.99
N TYR A 75 0.22 -5.78 20.57
CA TYR A 75 -1.11 -5.65 21.17
C TYR A 75 -1.30 -6.52 22.44
N GLY A 76 -0.44 -7.50 22.64
CA GLY A 76 -0.42 -8.32 23.85
C GLY A 76 0.12 -7.63 25.10
N ASP A 77 0.62 -6.39 25.00
CA ASP A 77 1.10 -5.64 26.14
C ASP A 77 -0.07 -4.98 26.88
N GLU A 78 -0.36 -5.42 28.10
CA GLU A 78 -1.45 -4.94 28.97
C GLU A 78 -1.40 -3.41 29.22
N SER A 79 -0.26 -2.77 28.98
CA SER A 79 -0.08 -1.33 29.13
C SER A 79 -0.70 -0.50 28.00
N ASN A 80 -1.05 -1.13 26.87
CA ASN A 80 -1.63 -0.46 25.71
C ASN A 80 -3.16 -0.56 25.75
N ASN A 81 -3.84 0.60 25.69
CA ASN A 81 -5.29 0.70 25.50
C ASN A 81 -5.64 0.27 24.06
N ASN A 82 -5.90 -1.02 23.85
CA ASN A 82 -5.96 -1.69 22.56
C ASN A 82 -7.20 -1.35 21.71
N GLU A 83 -8.18 -0.58 22.22
CA GLU A 83 -9.40 -0.21 21.48
C GLU A 83 -9.10 0.52 20.13
N THR A 84 -7.96 1.20 20.04
CA THR A 84 -7.56 1.96 18.84
C THR A 84 -7.21 1.06 17.64
N TYR A 85 -6.90 -0.21 17.89
CA TYR A 85 -6.41 -1.15 16.87
C TYR A 85 -7.43 -2.20 16.46
N MET A 86 -8.65 -2.16 17.03
CA MET A 86 -9.70 -3.10 16.70
C MET A 86 -10.46 -2.69 15.44
N PRO A 87 -11.04 -3.65 14.70
CA PRO A 87 -11.84 -3.32 13.53
C PRO A 87 -13.09 -2.53 13.94
N SER A 88 -13.55 -1.68 13.04
CA SER A 88 -14.87 -1.05 13.16
C SER A 88 -15.87 -1.87 12.38
N PRO A 89 -16.70 -2.72 13.00
CA PRO A 89 -17.67 -3.54 12.29
C PRO A 89 -18.76 -2.69 11.66
N TYR A 90 -19.62 -3.30 10.85
CA TYR A 90 -20.83 -2.65 10.33
C TYR A 90 -21.84 -2.44 11.45
N LEU A 91 -22.16 -1.16 11.73
CA LEU A 91 -22.96 -0.78 12.90
C LEU A 91 -24.46 -0.65 12.64
N PHE A 92 -24.90 -0.73 11.38
CA PHE A 92 -26.32 -0.53 11.03
C PHE A 92 -27.16 -1.81 11.16
N ASP A 93 -26.58 -2.86 11.75
CA ASP A 93 -27.23 -4.12 12.03
C ASP A 93 -26.68 -4.67 13.35
N SER A 94 -27.57 -5.08 14.25
CA SER A 94 -27.20 -5.53 15.60
C SER A 94 -26.41 -6.82 15.64
N GLU A 95 -26.62 -7.71 14.67
CA GLU A 95 -25.84 -8.96 14.54
C GLU A 95 -24.42 -8.65 14.09
N SER A 96 -24.29 -7.91 12.98
CA SER A 96 -22.99 -7.52 12.42
C SER A 96 -22.13 -6.72 13.38
N ALA A 97 -22.72 -5.89 14.22
CA ALA A 97 -22.00 -5.07 15.20
C ALA A 97 -21.26 -5.91 16.27
N ASN A 98 -21.68 -7.17 16.45
CA ASN A 98 -21.07 -8.10 17.42
C ASN A 98 -20.37 -9.29 16.74
N ASP A 99 -20.43 -9.38 15.42
CA ASP A 99 -19.79 -10.44 14.62
C ASP A 99 -18.35 -10.06 14.28
N ASP A 100 -17.57 -11.04 13.83
CA ASP A 100 -16.19 -10.86 13.44
C ASP A 100 -16.08 -10.06 12.13
N SER A 101 -15.05 -9.22 12.04
CA SER A 101 -14.58 -8.69 10.76
C SER A 101 -13.57 -9.65 10.15
N SER A 102 -13.72 -9.97 8.87
CA SER A 102 -12.84 -10.89 8.15
C SER A 102 -12.02 -10.16 7.08
N PHE A 103 -10.76 -10.56 6.93
CA PHE A 103 -9.83 -10.03 5.93
C PHE A 103 -9.02 -11.16 5.33
N GLU A 104 -8.92 -11.21 4.01
CA GLU A 104 -8.19 -12.24 3.28
C GLU A 104 -7.52 -11.67 2.03
N VAL A 105 -6.31 -12.12 1.74
CA VAL A 105 -5.59 -11.77 0.51
C VAL A 105 -5.03 -12.99 -0.19
N TYR A 106 -5.04 -12.93 -1.52
CA TYR A 106 -4.26 -13.79 -2.40
C TYR A 106 -3.18 -12.94 -3.04
N PHE A 107 -1.94 -13.35 -2.91
CA PHE A 107 -0.82 -12.59 -3.46
C PHE A 107 0.38 -13.46 -3.78
N SER A 108 1.26 -12.95 -4.63
CA SER A 108 2.58 -13.54 -4.88
C SER A 108 3.68 -12.55 -4.55
N ILE A 109 4.87 -13.07 -4.28
CA ILE A 109 6.05 -12.27 -4.03
C ILE A 109 6.90 -12.25 -5.30
N PRO A 110 7.13 -11.06 -5.90
CA PRO A 110 7.92 -10.95 -7.11
C PRO A 110 9.33 -11.53 -6.91
N ASN A 111 9.84 -12.18 -7.96
CA ASN A 111 11.19 -12.75 -7.99
C ASN A 111 11.46 -13.83 -6.92
N SER A 112 10.43 -14.44 -6.32
CA SER A 112 10.59 -15.68 -5.56
C SER A 112 10.72 -16.86 -6.54
N GLU A 113 11.70 -17.73 -6.33
CA GLU A 113 11.79 -18.99 -7.09
C GLU A 113 11.64 -20.16 -6.11
N PRO A 114 10.64 -21.05 -6.32
CA PRO A 114 9.55 -20.95 -7.31
C PRO A 114 8.59 -19.80 -7.00
N GLU A 115 7.92 -19.25 -8.04
CA GLU A 115 6.86 -18.26 -7.82
C GLU A 115 5.72 -18.89 -7.02
N THR A 116 5.53 -18.42 -5.80
CA THR A 116 4.58 -18.95 -4.83
C THR A 116 3.41 -18.00 -4.67
N VAL A 117 2.20 -18.56 -4.72
CA VAL A 117 0.97 -17.85 -4.33
C VAL A 117 0.69 -18.15 -2.86
N TYR A 118 0.44 -17.10 -2.13
CA TYR A 118 -0.01 -17.16 -0.73
C TYR A 118 -1.48 -16.78 -0.64
N ASN A 119 -2.22 -17.54 0.17
CA ASN A 119 -3.52 -17.17 0.67
C ASN A 119 -3.39 -16.97 2.17
N TYR A 120 -3.59 -15.75 2.61
CA TYR A 120 -3.49 -15.37 4.02
C TYR A 120 -4.71 -14.58 4.45
N GLY A 121 -5.26 -14.92 5.61
CA GLY A 121 -6.39 -14.19 6.17
C GLY A 121 -6.53 -14.37 7.67
N PHE A 122 -7.42 -13.56 8.24
CA PHE A 122 -7.82 -13.65 9.64
C PHE A 122 -9.21 -13.06 9.87
N CYS A 123 -9.87 -13.56 10.93
CA CYS A 123 -11.07 -13.01 11.49
C CYS A 123 -10.76 -12.41 12.86
N VAL A 124 -11.30 -11.22 13.14
CA VAL A 124 -11.02 -10.49 14.38
C VAL A 124 -12.24 -9.71 14.84
N ASN A 125 -12.47 -9.70 16.14
CA ASN A 125 -13.47 -8.84 16.79
C ASN A 125 -12.81 -7.90 17.81
N LYS A 126 -13.61 -7.19 18.59
CA LYS A 126 -13.12 -6.24 19.61
C LYS A 126 -12.32 -6.87 20.76
N TYR A 127 -12.28 -8.21 20.85
CA TYR A 127 -11.63 -8.91 21.96
C TYR A 127 -10.41 -9.70 21.51
N LYS A 128 -10.51 -10.40 20.36
CA LYS A 128 -9.49 -11.36 19.94
C LYS A 128 -9.49 -11.62 18.44
N VAL A 129 -8.42 -12.24 17.96
CA VAL A 129 -8.35 -12.95 16.70
C VAL A 129 -9.09 -14.28 16.87
N THR A 130 -10.16 -14.48 16.13
CA THR A 130 -10.98 -15.69 16.23
C THR A 130 -10.54 -16.76 15.26
N GLU A 131 -9.96 -16.36 14.13
CA GLU A 131 -9.44 -17.26 13.12
C GLU A 131 -8.22 -16.63 12.42
N GLU A 132 -7.23 -17.45 12.04
CA GLU A 132 -6.10 -17.03 11.20
C GLU A 132 -5.59 -18.23 10.40
N TRP A 133 -5.31 -18.00 9.12
CA TRP A 133 -4.78 -19.05 8.23
C TRP A 133 -3.71 -18.52 7.29
N LEU A 134 -2.78 -19.41 6.97
CA LEU A 134 -1.82 -19.21 5.89
C LEU A 134 -1.70 -20.47 5.07
N ASN A 135 -2.00 -20.34 3.80
CA ASN A 135 -1.83 -21.37 2.79
C ASN A 135 -0.83 -20.90 1.72
N LYS A 136 -0.17 -21.84 1.07
CA LYS A 136 0.70 -21.54 -0.07
C LYS A 136 0.57 -22.59 -1.17
N LYS A 137 0.79 -22.19 -2.41
CA LYS A 137 0.92 -23.09 -3.56
C LYS A 137 1.93 -22.56 -4.56
N ASP A 138 2.54 -23.42 -5.35
CA ASP A 138 3.28 -22.99 -6.53
C ASP A 138 2.30 -22.40 -7.56
N LYS A 139 2.74 -21.40 -8.33
CA LYS A 139 1.86 -20.69 -9.27
C LYS A 139 1.13 -21.59 -10.27
N ASP A 140 1.77 -22.69 -10.65
CA ASP A 140 1.23 -23.67 -11.62
C ASP A 140 0.48 -24.82 -10.96
N SER A 141 0.38 -24.87 -9.63
CA SER A 141 -0.38 -25.86 -8.87
C SER A 141 -1.83 -25.39 -8.66
N GLU A 142 -2.77 -26.33 -8.67
CA GLU A 142 -4.16 -26.05 -8.31
C GLU A 142 -4.36 -26.11 -6.78
N ASP A 143 -3.60 -26.95 -6.09
CA ASP A 143 -3.79 -27.24 -4.67
C ASP A 143 -2.95 -26.34 -3.76
N PHE A 144 -3.62 -25.79 -2.74
CA PHE A 144 -2.96 -25.10 -1.64
C PHE A 144 -2.51 -26.08 -0.56
N SER A 145 -1.33 -25.88 -0.03
CA SER A 145 -0.81 -26.55 1.17
C SER A 145 -0.91 -25.63 2.39
N LEU A 146 -1.37 -26.18 3.51
CA LEU A 146 -1.48 -25.45 4.77
C LEU A 146 -0.07 -25.17 5.34
N VAL A 147 0.17 -23.93 5.74
CA VAL A 147 1.34 -23.56 6.54
C VAL A 147 0.98 -23.54 8.02
N PHE A 148 -0.11 -22.84 8.36
CA PHE A 148 -0.70 -22.91 9.69
C PHE A 148 -2.19 -22.53 9.65
N TYR A 149 -2.92 -22.96 10.69
CA TYR A 149 -4.29 -22.58 10.98
C TYR A 149 -4.49 -22.36 12.47
N ARG A 150 -5.22 -21.34 12.83
CA ARG A 150 -5.69 -21.03 14.18
C ARG A 150 -7.18 -20.72 14.11
N GLY A 151 -8.00 -21.34 14.94
CA GLY A 151 -9.42 -21.01 15.00
C GLY A 151 -10.31 -22.22 15.34
N GLY A 152 -11.56 -22.12 14.88
CA GLY A 152 -12.58 -23.14 15.10
C GLY A 152 -13.17 -23.16 16.53
N GLU A 153 -14.23 -23.96 16.73
CA GLU A 153 -14.95 -24.07 18.00
C GLU A 153 -14.07 -24.59 19.14
N GLN A 154 -13.03 -25.36 18.81
CA GLN A 154 -12.12 -25.98 19.79
C GLN A 154 -10.81 -25.19 20.00
N ASN A 155 -10.70 -23.97 19.46
CA ASN A 155 -9.47 -23.17 19.44
C ASN A 155 -8.26 -23.98 18.91
N GLU A 156 -8.44 -24.64 17.79
CA GLU A 156 -7.39 -25.40 17.13
C GLU A 156 -6.20 -24.53 16.76
N LEU A 157 -4.99 -25.08 16.91
CA LEU A 157 -3.75 -24.45 16.47
C LEU A 157 -2.90 -25.50 15.73
N ASP A 158 -3.07 -25.55 14.42
CA ASP A 158 -2.24 -26.35 13.54
C ASP A 158 -1.04 -25.53 13.04
N LEU A 159 0.15 -25.94 13.40
CA LEU A 159 1.42 -25.35 13.01
C LEU A 159 2.25 -26.32 12.15
N SER A 160 1.62 -27.28 11.46
CA SER A 160 2.30 -28.37 10.75
C SER A 160 3.32 -27.88 9.71
N GLY A 161 3.04 -26.77 9.03
CA GLY A 161 3.98 -26.15 8.08
C GLY A 161 5.02 -25.22 8.69
N ILE A 162 5.00 -24.99 10.01
CA ILE A 162 6.00 -24.21 10.73
C ILE A 162 7.14 -25.13 11.21
N PRO A 163 8.42 -24.71 11.20
CA PRO A 163 9.53 -25.48 11.72
C PRO A 163 9.31 -25.94 13.18
N GLU A 164 9.58 -27.19 13.47
CA GLU A 164 9.27 -27.84 14.76
C GLU A 164 9.86 -27.07 15.95
N ASP A 165 11.11 -26.62 15.81
CA ASP A 165 11.83 -25.85 16.86
C ASP A 165 11.11 -24.53 17.24
N SER A 166 10.28 -23.98 16.33
CA SER A 166 9.58 -22.72 16.53
C SER A 166 8.15 -22.89 17.05
N ARG A 167 7.54 -24.07 16.89
CA ARG A 167 6.14 -24.31 17.24
C ARG A 167 5.85 -24.08 18.70
N GLN A 168 6.77 -24.56 19.60
CA GLN A 168 6.59 -24.40 21.04
C GLN A 168 6.66 -22.92 21.45
N ASN A 169 7.54 -22.15 20.84
CA ASN A 169 7.66 -20.71 21.12
C ASN A 169 6.39 -19.95 20.74
N ILE A 170 5.79 -20.28 19.57
CA ILE A 170 4.49 -19.71 19.19
C ILE A 170 3.42 -20.07 20.21
N LYS A 171 3.28 -21.36 20.57
CA LYS A 171 2.25 -21.83 21.50
C LYS A 171 2.30 -21.14 22.87
N VAL A 172 3.50 -20.80 23.35
CA VAL A 172 3.69 -20.14 24.65
C VAL A 172 3.46 -18.65 24.60
N ALA A 173 3.84 -17.99 23.48
CA ALA A 173 3.85 -16.53 23.37
C ALA A 173 2.67 -15.95 22.59
N LEU A 174 1.79 -16.80 22.04
CA LEU A 174 0.65 -16.34 21.25
C LEU A 174 -0.49 -15.88 22.17
N GLU A 175 -0.80 -14.61 22.11
CA GLU A 175 -1.90 -14.00 22.82
C GLU A 175 -3.15 -13.83 21.94
N ASP A 176 -4.28 -13.54 22.59
CA ASP A 176 -5.60 -13.51 21.92
C ASP A 176 -5.66 -12.50 20.78
N GLN A 177 -5.02 -11.34 20.90
CA GLN A 177 -5.04 -10.27 19.90
C GLN A 177 -3.87 -10.32 18.92
N VAL A 178 -2.93 -11.24 19.10
CA VAL A 178 -1.69 -11.33 18.34
C VAL A 178 -1.85 -12.32 17.20
N LEU A 179 -1.49 -11.92 15.97
CA LEU A 179 -1.44 -12.81 14.82
C LEU A 179 -0.19 -13.72 14.86
N VAL A 180 -0.37 -14.97 14.46
CA VAL A 180 0.72 -15.95 14.28
C VAL A 180 1.79 -15.40 13.33
N VAL A 181 1.38 -14.77 12.22
CA VAL A 181 2.33 -14.13 11.28
C VAL A 181 3.13 -13.03 11.95
N SER A 182 2.50 -12.17 12.73
CA SER A 182 3.16 -11.05 13.39
C SER A 182 4.18 -11.53 14.43
N LEU A 183 3.79 -12.46 15.28
CA LEU A 183 4.67 -13.10 16.29
C LEU A 183 5.77 -13.92 15.63
N GLY A 184 5.42 -14.79 14.67
CA GLY A 184 6.36 -15.65 13.96
C GLY A 184 7.43 -14.86 13.22
N SER A 185 7.09 -13.69 12.69
CA SER A 185 8.07 -12.76 12.08
C SER A 185 9.10 -12.28 13.12
N LYS A 186 8.68 -12.00 14.37
CA LYS A 186 9.60 -11.66 15.47
C LYS A 186 10.48 -12.82 15.86
N LEU A 187 9.95 -14.03 15.82
CA LEU A 187 10.70 -15.27 16.03
C LEU A 187 11.58 -15.67 14.83
N LYS A 188 11.63 -14.84 13.77
CA LYS A 188 12.41 -15.03 12.53
C LYS A 188 12.01 -16.28 11.73
N ILE A 189 10.74 -16.70 11.84
CA ILE A 189 10.19 -17.78 11.02
C ILE A 189 10.05 -17.23 9.59
N TYR A 190 10.62 -17.95 8.62
CA TYR A 190 10.80 -17.46 7.25
C TYR A 190 9.49 -17.03 6.60
N GLU A 191 8.49 -17.91 6.56
CA GLU A 191 7.20 -17.62 5.94
C GLU A 191 6.50 -16.44 6.64
N CYS A 192 6.47 -16.43 7.96
CA CYS A 192 5.85 -15.33 8.73
C CYS A 192 6.52 -13.98 8.44
N LYS A 193 7.86 -13.98 8.38
CA LYS A 193 8.63 -12.78 8.04
C LYS A 193 8.33 -12.31 6.63
N LEU A 194 8.31 -13.23 5.67
CA LEU A 194 8.04 -12.96 4.26
C LEU A 194 6.66 -12.30 4.07
N ILE A 195 5.60 -12.87 4.69
CA ILE A 195 4.25 -12.34 4.64
C ILE A 195 4.20 -10.93 5.26
N ARG A 196 4.75 -10.77 6.47
CA ARG A 196 4.77 -9.47 7.16
C ARG A 196 5.53 -8.41 6.35
N ASP A 197 6.66 -8.75 5.78
CA ASP A 197 7.47 -7.83 4.96
C ASP A 197 6.71 -7.41 3.69
N TRP A 198 5.92 -8.30 3.07
CA TRP A 198 5.04 -7.97 1.96
C TRP A 198 4.00 -6.91 2.35
N PHE A 199 3.34 -7.06 3.52
CA PHE A 199 2.39 -6.06 3.99
C PHE A 199 3.06 -4.71 4.31
N LEU A 200 4.25 -4.73 4.91
CA LEU A 200 5.03 -3.52 5.22
C LEU A 200 5.53 -2.77 3.97
N ALA A 201 5.70 -3.47 2.85
CA ALA A 201 6.11 -2.85 1.60
C ALA A 201 5.00 -2.01 0.96
N ASN A 202 3.73 -2.30 1.24
CA ASN A 202 2.59 -1.59 0.68
C ASN A 202 2.53 -0.14 1.21
N LYS A 203 2.10 0.78 0.36
CA LYS A 203 2.00 2.21 0.70
C LYS A 203 0.55 2.68 0.67
N PHE A 204 0.27 3.66 1.53
CA PHE A 204 -1.06 4.22 1.73
C PHE A 204 -0.98 5.74 1.74
N THR A 205 -1.80 6.40 0.93
CA THR A 205 -1.87 7.86 0.89
C THR A 205 -3.32 8.30 0.68
N ASP A 206 -3.77 9.24 1.51
CA ASP A 206 -5.05 9.91 1.39
C ASP A 206 -4.81 11.35 0.93
N PHE A 207 -5.26 11.68 -0.28
CA PHE A 207 -5.06 13.02 -0.85
C PHE A 207 -6.12 14.03 -0.42
N ASP A 208 -7.24 13.61 0.15
CA ASP A 208 -8.24 14.52 0.69
C ASP A 208 -7.79 15.11 2.03
N THR A 209 -7.01 14.35 2.80
CA THR A 209 -6.44 14.85 4.05
C THR A 209 -5.53 16.04 3.74
N ALA A 210 -5.91 17.20 4.25
CA ALA A 210 -5.11 18.42 4.16
C ALA A 210 -3.86 18.30 5.03
N LEU A 211 -2.85 17.57 4.54
CA LEU A 211 -1.51 17.67 5.13
C LEU A 211 -1.03 19.12 4.92
N PRO A 212 -0.71 19.86 5.98
CA PRO A 212 -0.11 21.18 5.85
C PRO A 212 1.12 21.08 4.95
N ASN A 213 1.33 22.04 4.04
CA ASN A 213 2.51 22.11 3.17
C ASN A 213 3.82 21.92 3.94
N ILE A 214 3.86 22.37 5.21
CA ILE A 214 4.99 22.18 6.14
C ILE A 214 5.28 20.69 6.43
N VAL A 215 4.26 19.84 6.51
CA VAL A 215 4.47 18.39 6.73
C VAL A 215 4.98 17.73 5.45
N LEU A 216 4.50 18.16 4.30
CA LEU A 216 4.95 17.67 3.00
C LEU A 216 6.45 18.00 2.77
N THR A 217 6.88 19.22 3.11
CA THR A 217 8.31 19.61 2.98
C THR A 217 9.23 18.92 3.98
N ARG A 218 8.70 18.31 5.04
CA ARG A 218 9.48 17.50 6.00
C ARG A 218 9.65 16.03 5.58
N MET A 219 8.89 15.57 4.61
CA MET A 219 9.01 14.22 4.03
C MET A 219 10.01 14.23 2.87
N LEU A 220 11.26 14.57 3.18
CA LEU A 220 12.32 14.55 2.18
C LEU A 220 12.61 13.12 1.74
N PRO A 221 12.97 12.91 0.46
CA PRO A 221 13.50 11.64 0.01
C PRO A 221 14.75 11.25 0.81
N ASP A 222 14.91 9.96 1.06
CA ASP A 222 16.11 9.46 1.74
C ASP A 222 17.38 9.91 1.03
N ASN A 223 18.34 10.38 1.81
CA ASN A 223 19.61 10.94 1.33
C ASN A 223 19.50 12.17 0.40
N PHE A 224 18.32 12.83 0.30
CA PHE A 224 18.12 13.97 -0.59
C PHE A 224 19.07 15.14 -0.28
N ILE A 225 19.35 15.40 1.00
CA ILE A 225 20.24 16.48 1.43
C ILE A 225 21.70 16.22 1.00
N GLU A 226 22.14 14.97 1.13
CA GLU A 226 23.56 14.60 1.04
C GLU A 226 23.93 14.09 -0.36
N SER A 227 22.97 13.56 -1.12
CA SER A 227 23.19 12.90 -2.40
C SER A 227 22.75 13.75 -3.59
N ARG A 228 23.73 14.27 -4.33
CA ARG A 228 23.47 14.96 -5.60
C ARG A 228 22.77 14.09 -6.64
N ASP A 229 23.04 12.79 -6.62
CA ASP A 229 22.39 11.85 -7.54
C ASP A 229 20.90 11.64 -7.19
N GLU A 230 20.54 11.65 -5.89
CA GLU A 230 19.14 11.62 -5.50
C GLU A 230 18.43 12.91 -5.88
N GLN A 231 19.05 14.07 -5.68
CA GLN A 231 18.52 15.36 -6.14
C GLN A 231 18.24 15.36 -7.64
N LYS A 232 19.15 14.80 -8.48
CA LYS A 232 18.94 14.66 -9.92
C LYS A 232 17.80 13.71 -10.26
N ARG A 233 17.62 12.62 -9.51
CA ARG A 233 16.49 11.69 -9.69
C ARG A 233 15.15 12.37 -9.39
N VAL A 234 15.08 13.07 -8.26
CA VAL A 234 13.89 13.88 -7.89
C VAL A 234 13.62 14.94 -8.95
N LEU A 235 14.64 15.67 -9.40
CA LEU A 235 14.51 16.66 -10.45
C LEU A 235 13.98 16.08 -11.74
N LYS A 236 14.53 14.95 -12.20
CA LYS A 236 14.05 14.23 -13.39
C LYS A 236 12.58 13.80 -13.25
N PHE A 237 12.17 13.39 -12.05
CA PHE A 237 10.78 13.07 -11.76
C PHE A 237 9.91 14.32 -11.85
N LEU A 238 10.27 15.42 -11.17
CA LEU A 238 9.51 16.67 -11.19
C LEU A 238 9.47 17.31 -12.57
N SER A 239 10.54 17.26 -13.35
CA SER A 239 10.60 17.83 -14.71
C SER A 239 9.63 17.18 -15.70
N SER A 240 9.11 15.98 -15.38
CA SER A 240 8.01 15.38 -16.15
C SER A 240 6.68 16.11 -15.95
N PHE A 241 6.55 16.96 -14.95
CA PHE A 241 5.35 17.70 -14.58
C PHE A 241 5.55 19.22 -14.68
N ASP A 242 6.70 19.70 -14.19
CA ASP A 242 7.10 21.11 -14.21
C ASP A 242 8.48 21.23 -14.83
N LYS A 243 8.50 21.72 -16.07
CA LYS A 243 9.73 21.88 -16.85
C LYS A 243 10.55 23.12 -16.46
N HIS A 244 10.03 23.95 -15.55
CA HIS A 244 10.70 25.19 -15.15
C HIS A 244 11.67 24.99 -14.01
N ILE A 245 11.58 23.89 -13.27
CA ILE A 245 12.53 23.55 -12.20
C ILE A 245 13.77 22.91 -12.84
N GLU A 246 14.89 23.59 -12.71
CA GLU A 246 16.16 23.17 -13.31
C GLU A 246 17.10 22.52 -12.29
N ASP A 247 17.01 22.91 -11.01
CA ASP A 247 17.88 22.38 -9.95
C ASP A 247 17.33 22.66 -8.55
N PHE A 248 18.02 22.11 -7.55
CA PHE A 248 17.83 22.41 -6.13
C PHE A 248 19.04 23.13 -5.54
N LYS A 249 18.78 24.08 -4.66
CA LYS A 249 19.77 24.70 -3.80
C LYS A 249 19.47 24.31 -2.36
N ILE A 250 20.47 23.77 -1.67
CA ILE A 250 20.36 23.34 -0.28
C ILE A 250 21.39 24.12 0.53
N GLU A 251 20.94 24.87 1.53
CA GLU A 251 21.77 25.63 2.42
C GLU A 251 21.63 25.10 3.85
N GLU A 252 22.75 24.77 4.48
CA GLU A 252 22.79 24.43 5.89
C GLU A 252 22.81 25.74 6.72
N VAL A 253 21.90 25.85 7.68
CA VAL A 253 21.80 26.99 8.60
C VAL A 253 21.88 26.47 10.03
N GLU A 254 22.81 26.98 10.80
CA GLU A 254 22.93 26.70 12.23
C GLU A 254 21.84 27.45 13.02
N LYS A 255 21.22 26.74 13.94
CA LYS A 255 20.31 27.32 14.94
C LYS A 255 21.09 27.83 16.14
N ASP A 256 20.53 28.79 16.87
CA ASP A 256 21.09 29.36 18.11
C ASP A 256 21.36 28.30 19.20
N ASN A 257 20.71 27.12 19.11
CA ASN A 257 20.91 25.99 20.02
C ASN A 257 21.89 24.92 19.50
N GLY A 258 22.67 25.21 18.47
CA GLY A 258 23.66 24.30 17.86
C GLY A 258 23.08 23.22 16.94
N GLY A 259 21.76 23.25 16.69
CA GLY A 259 21.10 22.35 15.74
C GLY A 259 21.24 22.82 14.29
N LYS A 260 21.32 21.91 13.34
CA LYS A 260 21.35 22.21 11.91
C LYS A 260 19.95 22.19 11.31
N ILE A 261 19.64 23.16 10.45
CA ILE A 261 18.45 23.19 9.60
C ILE A 261 18.91 23.32 8.16
N TYR A 262 18.19 22.65 7.27
CA TYR A 262 18.41 22.79 5.84
C TYR A 262 17.31 23.65 5.23
N LYS A 263 17.69 24.71 4.53
CA LYS A 263 16.82 25.49 3.65
C LYS A 263 16.93 24.89 2.25
N ILE A 264 15.80 24.54 1.67
CA ILE A 264 15.73 23.95 0.34
C ILE A 264 14.97 24.90 -0.55
N SER A 265 15.58 25.29 -1.65
CA SER A 265 14.98 26.10 -2.70
C SER A 265 15.06 25.36 -4.05
N THR A 266 14.10 25.62 -4.91
CA THR A 266 14.11 25.23 -6.33
C THR A 266 14.71 26.37 -7.14
N LEU A 267 15.47 26.01 -8.17
CA LEU A 267 16.04 26.96 -9.12
C LEU A 267 15.24 26.90 -10.43
N HIS A 268 14.65 28.02 -10.81
CA HIS A 268 13.84 28.17 -12.01
C HIS A 268 14.54 28.97 -13.07
N LYS A 269 14.41 28.53 -14.33
CA LYS A 269 14.96 29.29 -15.47
C LYS A 269 14.18 30.58 -15.70
N ILE A 270 14.89 31.70 -15.82
CA ILE A 270 14.29 32.98 -16.22
C ILE A 270 14.23 33.05 -17.74
N ASN A 271 13.04 33.32 -18.30
CA ASN A 271 12.78 33.23 -19.75
C ASN A 271 13.65 34.15 -20.64
N SER A 272 14.27 35.17 -20.08
CA SER A 272 15.02 36.19 -20.84
C SER A 272 16.51 36.32 -20.42
N SER A 273 16.97 35.41 -19.58
CA SER A 273 18.33 35.48 -19.00
C SER A 273 18.92 34.10 -18.80
N SER A 274 20.24 34.01 -18.65
CA SER A 274 20.92 32.80 -18.16
C SER A 274 20.82 32.63 -16.64
N ASP A 275 20.20 33.60 -15.96
CA ASP A 275 20.07 33.61 -14.51
C ASP A 275 18.95 32.68 -14.05
N MET A 276 19.06 32.23 -12.80
CA MET A 276 18.08 31.39 -12.15
C MET A 276 17.34 32.18 -11.08
N ALA A 277 16.01 32.01 -11.04
CA ALA A 277 15.20 32.47 -9.94
C ALA A 277 15.21 31.42 -8.86
N GLU A 278 15.47 31.82 -7.61
CA GLU A 278 15.42 30.95 -6.44
C GLU A 278 14.07 31.09 -5.74
N ILE A 279 13.34 29.98 -5.58
CA ILE A 279 12.05 29.91 -4.89
C ILE A 279 12.19 28.92 -3.73
N PRO A 280 11.87 29.32 -2.47
CA PRO A 280 11.81 28.35 -1.37
C PRO A 280 10.89 27.19 -1.71
N LEU A 281 11.29 25.94 -1.43
CA LEU A 281 10.47 24.76 -1.74
C LEU A 281 9.07 24.86 -1.11
N SER A 282 8.94 25.51 0.06
CA SER A 282 7.63 25.75 0.72
C SER A 282 6.68 26.65 -0.09
N ASP A 283 7.21 27.47 -0.98
CA ASP A 283 6.46 28.46 -1.76
C ASP A 283 6.10 27.93 -3.17
N GLU A 284 6.53 26.72 -3.48
CA GLU A 284 6.15 26.03 -4.70
C GLU A 284 4.65 25.74 -4.78
N SER A 285 4.17 25.47 -5.99
CA SER A 285 2.77 25.13 -6.19
C SER A 285 2.36 23.90 -5.34
N ALA A 286 1.10 23.86 -4.90
CA ALA A 286 0.56 22.71 -4.16
C ALA A 286 0.70 21.40 -4.92
N GLY A 287 0.65 21.43 -6.26
CA GLY A 287 0.88 20.27 -7.12
C GLY A 287 2.32 19.81 -7.07
N THR A 288 3.29 20.73 -7.21
CA THR A 288 4.72 20.44 -7.11
C THR A 288 5.10 19.86 -5.75
N LEU A 289 4.59 20.45 -4.66
CA LEU A 289 4.82 19.97 -3.30
C LEU A 289 4.26 18.56 -3.08
N LYS A 290 3.05 18.28 -3.58
CA LYS A 290 2.47 16.94 -3.51
C LYS A 290 3.30 15.92 -4.29
N MET A 291 3.73 16.25 -5.50
CA MET A 291 4.57 15.35 -6.29
C MET A 291 5.92 15.12 -5.63
N PHE A 292 6.53 16.15 -5.06
CA PHE A 292 7.76 16.02 -4.29
C PHE A 292 7.61 15.06 -3.11
N SER A 293 6.54 15.20 -2.32
CA SER A 293 6.25 14.32 -1.18
C SER A 293 5.86 12.89 -1.58
N LEU A 294 5.30 12.72 -2.77
CA LEU A 294 4.89 11.42 -3.30
C LEU A 294 6.07 10.62 -3.86
N TYR A 295 7.12 11.31 -4.29
CA TYR A 295 8.29 10.68 -4.93
C TYR A 295 8.91 9.54 -4.11
N PRO A 296 9.19 9.68 -2.80
CA PRO A 296 9.77 8.59 -2.00
C PRO A 296 8.88 7.35 -1.98
N GLN A 297 7.56 7.54 -1.88
CA GLN A 297 6.61 6.43 -1.84
C GLN A 297 6.53 5.73 -3.20
N LEU A 298 6.46 6.49 -4.30
CA LEU A 298 6.47 5.93 -5.66
C LEU A 298 7.77 5.16 -5.93
N LYS A 299 8.91 5.75 -5.57
CA LYS A 299 10.21 5.09 -5.70
C LYS A 299 10.23 3.75 -4.98
N ASP A 300 9.85 3.73 -3.70
CA ASP A 300 9.83 2.52 -2.87
C ASP A 300 8.87 1.46 -3.44
N VAL A 301 7.69 1.87 -3.90
CA VAL A 301 6.70 0.99 -4.54
C VAL A 301 7.24 0.36 -5.82
N PHE A 302 7.87 1.14 -6.70
CA PHE A 302 8.45 0.62 -7.95
C PHE A 302 9.68 -0.26 -7.70
N GLU A 303 10.51 0.07 -6.71
CA GLU A 303 11.68 -0.74 -6.35
C GLU A 303 11.29 -2.08 -5.74
N LYS A 304 10.21 -2.12 -4.93
CA LYS A 304 9.75 -3.34 -4.23
C LYS A 304 8.70 -4.15 -5.00
N GLY A 305 8.12 -3.61 -6.05
CA GLY A 305 7.00 -4.25 -6.74
C GLY A 305 5.76 -4.40 -5.83
N SER A 306 5.53 -3.42 -4.94
CA SER A 306 4.46 -3.45 -3.96
C SER A 306 3.18 -2.76 -4.43
N VAL A 307 2.14 -2.76 -3.60
CA VAL A 307 0.86 -2.12 -3.89
C VAL A 307 0.85 -0.72 -3.31
N PHE A 308 0.42 0.24 -4.12
CA PHE A 308 0.14 1.59 -3.68
C PHE A 308 -1.36 1.83 -3.65
N PHE A 309 -1.91 2.04 -2.45
CA PHE A 309 -3.29 2.45 -2.29
C PHE A 309 -3.38 3.97 -2.13
N ILE A 310 -4.14 4.63 -2.98
CA ILE A 310 -4.35 6.09 -2.93
C ILE A 310 -5.85 6.39 -2.82
N ASP A 311 -6.27 7.00 -1.71
CA ASP A 311 -7.61 7.55 -1.60
C ASP A 311 -7.64 8.94 -2.25
N GLU A 312 -8.67 9.19 -3.09
CA GLU A 312 -8.90 10.46 -3.76
C GLU A 312 -7.71 10.92 -4.66
N LEU A 313 -7.20 10.02 -5.53
CA LEU A 313 -6.03 10.30 -6.39
C LEU A 313 -6.16 11.61 -7.19
N ASN A 314 -7.38 11.96 -7.62
CA ASN A 314 -7.65 13.18 -8.38
C ASN A 314 -7.84 14.44 -7.51
N ALA A 315 -7.90 14.30 -6.17
CA ALA A 315 -8.08 15.45 -5.30
C ALA A 315 -6.85 16.36 -5.34
N ARG A 316 -7.05 17.60 -5.75
CA ARG A 316 -6.02 18.65 -5.80
C ARG A 316 -4.81 18.34 -6.69
N LEU A 317 -4.89 17.38 -7.60
CA LEU A 317 -3.89 17.13 -8.63
C LEU A 317 -4.42 17.55 -10.00
N HIS A 318 -3.53 18.18 -10.79
CA HIS A 318 -3.87 18.48 -12.18
C HIS A 318 -4.03 17.17 -12.97
N PRO A 319 -5.01 17.05 -13.89
CA PRO A 319 -5.25 15.85 -14.68
C PRO A 319 -4.03 15.24 -15.35
N LEU A 320 -3.10 16.07 -15.83
CA LEU A 320 -1.85 15.59 -16.43
C LEU A 320 -0.94 14.87 -15.42
N LEU A 321 -0.94 15.31 -14.16
CA LEU A 321 -0.17 14.64 -13.10
C LEU A 321 -0.74 13.25 -12.82
N VAL A 322 -2.05 13.16 -12.66
CA VAL A 322 -2.74 11.87 -12.48
C VAL A 322 -2.42 10.95 -13.66
N ARG A 323 -2.55 11.44 -14.91
CA ARG A 323 -2.20 10.68 -16.11
C ARG A 323 -0.77 10.14 -16.08
N ASN A 324 0.20 10.96 -15.70
CA ASN A 324 1.61 10.56 -15.66
C ASN A 324 1.86 9.47 -14.59
N ILE A 325 1.21 9.57 -13.42
CA ILE A 325 1.25 8.51 -12.40
C ILE A 325 0.72 7.21 -13.00
N LEU A 326 -0.48 7.23 -13.60
CA LEU A 326 -1.10 6.05 -14.20
C LEU A 326 -0.20 5.42 -15.28
N VAL A 327 0.33 6.24 -16.19
CA VAL A 327 1.24 5.78 -17.26
C VAL A 327 2.50 5.13 -16.68
N SER A 328 3.01 5.61 -15.54
CA SER A 328 4.19 5.01 -14.89
C SER A 328 3.95 3.58 -14.43
N PHE A 329 2.76 3.27 -13.94
CA PHE A 329 2.40 1.90 -13.52
C PHE A 329 2.17 0.95 -14.70
N ILE A 330 1.70 1.46 -15.84
CA ILE A 330 1.45 0.66 -17.06
C ILE A 330 2.73 0.43 -17.87
N ASN A 331 3.68 1.35 -17.80
CA ASN A 331 4.88 1.30 -18.64
C ASN A 331 5.88 0.25 -18.13
N PRO A 332 6.12 -0.87 -18.86
CA PRO A 332 7.00 -1.94 -18.40
C PRO A 332 8.47 -1.52 -18.28
N LYS A 333 8.89 -0.40 -18.92
CA LYS A 333 10.25 0.14 -18.78
C LYS A 333 10.46 0.89 -17.46
N ILE A 334 9.38 1.35 -16.84
CA ILE A 334 9.39 2.03 -15.53
C ILE A 334 9.03 1.04 -14.45
N ASN A 335 7.97 0.28 -14.64
CA ASN A 335 7.42 -0.66 -13.69
C ASN A 335 7.97 -2.08 -13.91
N VAL A 336 9.26 -2.23 -13.72
CA VAL A 336 9.97 -3.50 -13.98
C VAL A 336 9.72 -4.57 -12.91
N ASN A 337 9.31 -4.17 -11.70
CA ASN A 337 9.04 -5.08 -10.58
C ASN A 337 7.54 -5.30 -10.34
N HIS A 338 6.68 -4.94 -11.30
CA HIS A 338 5.24 -5.20 -11.25
C HIS A 338 4.53 -4.55 -10.07
N ALA A 339 4.89 -3.31 -9.74
CA ALA A 339 4.16 -2.49 -8.78
C ALA A 339 2.71 -2.27 -9.22
N GLN A 340 1.78 -2.21 -8.27
CA GLN A 340 0.35 -2.08 -8.54
C GLN A 340 -0.22 -0.82 -7.88
N LEU A 341 -1.18 -0.19 -8.54
CA LEU A 341 -1.90 0.97 -8.05
C LEU A 341 -3.38 0.65 -7.86
N VAL A 342 -3.87 0.82 -6.65
CA VAL A 342 -5.30 0.83 -6.35
C VAL A 342 -5.67 2.23 -5.90
N PHE A 343 -6.60 2.88 -6.57
CA PHE A 343 -6.99 4.23 -6.19
C PHE A 343 -8.49 4.46 -6.23
N THR A 344 -8.95 5.38 -5.40
CA THR A 344 -10.32 5.89 -5.47
C THR A 344 -10.34 7.25 -6.17
N ALA A 345 -11.42 7.54 -6.85
CA ALA A 345 -11.66 8.83 -7.48
C ALA A 345 -13.16 9.12 -7.59
N HIS A 346 -13.51 10.41 -7.60
CA HIS A 346 -14.87 10.86 -7.89
C HIS A 346 -15.09 11.07 -9.38
N ASP A 347 -14.04 11.38 -10.11
CA ASP A 347 -14.10 11.81 -11.49
C ASP A 347 -13.81 10.67 -12.45
N THR A 348 -14.61 10.55 -13.49
CA THR A 348 -14.54 9.47 -14.49
C THR A 348 -13.86 9.88 -15.79
N TRP A 349 -13.28 11.07 -15.88
CA TRP A 349 -12.66 11.56 -17.12
C TRP A 349 -11.48 10.68 -17.61
N GLN A 350 -10.78 9.99 -16.69
CA GLN A 350 -9.73 9.02 -17.04
C GLN A 350 -10.27 7.86 -17.89
N LEU A 351 -11.56 7.54 -17.75
CA LEU A 351 -12.24 6.48 -18.50
C LEU A 351 -12.44 6.85 -19.97
N ALA A 352 -12.73 8.13 -20.22
CA ALA A 352 -13.02 8.61 -21.57
C ALA A 352 -11.80 8.58 -22.51
N ASN A 353 -10.59 8.46 -21.97
CA ASN A 353 -9.35 8.58 -22.74
C ASN A 353 -8.72 7.24 -23.15
N HIS A 354 -9.42 6.10 -23.04
CA HIS A 354 -8.94 4.75 -23.39
C HIS A 354 -7.56 4.38 -22.79
N ILE A 355 -7.14 5.06 -21.71
CA ILE A 355 -5.81 4.86 -21.10
C ILE A 355 -5.80 3.58 -20.27
N LEU A 356 -6.97 3.12 -19.83
CA LEU A 356 -7.10 2.02 -18.88
C LEU A 356 -8.25 1.09 -19.26
N ASN A 357 -7.96 -0.21 -19.35
CA ASN A 357 -8.97 -1.25 -19.23
C ASN A 357 -9.30 -1.39 -17.74
N LEU A 358 -10.23 -0.56 -17.26
CA LEU A 358 -10.57 -0.47 -15.84
C LEU A 358 -11.70 -1.44 -15.49
N ARG A 359 -11.53 -2.25 -14.45
CA ARG A 359 -12.66 -2.91 -13.79
C ARG A 359 -13.32 -1.93 -12.82
N PHE A 360 -14.65 -1.85 -12.91
CA PHE A 360 -15.48 -1.03 -12.05
C PHE A 360 -16.09 -1.90 -10.96
N TYR A 361 -15.90 -1.51 -9.72
CA TYR A 361 -16.72 -1.99 -8.62
C TYR A 361 -17.86 -1.00 -8.40
N LYS A 362 -19.04 -1.39 -8.85
CA LYS A 362 -20.28 -0.67 -8.59
C LYS A 362 -20.99 -1.40 -7.45
N LYS A 363 -21.20 -0.73 -6.33
CA LYS A 363 -22.11 -1.17 -5.29
C LYS A 363 -23.52 -0.74 -5.62
#